data_a74df6e22aea012c6ed24c265558c098
#
_entry.id   a74df6e22aea012c6ed24c265558c098
#
_cell.length_a   1.000
_cell.length_b   1.000
_cell.length_c   1.000
_cell.angle_alpha   90.00
_cell.angle_beta   90.00
_cell.angle_gamma   90.00
#
_symmetry.space_group_name_H-M   'P 1'
#
loop_
_entity.id
_entity.type
_entity.pdbx_description
1 polymer ?
#
loop_
_entity_poly.entity_id
_entity_poly.type
_entity_poly.pdbx_seq_one_letter_code
_entity_poly.pdbx_strand_id
1 'polypeptide(L)'
;NINQTTSYLYALEKQLSQHQKHLLLRFANSRSRVLHSLDELTCGLCDNVLIIGARFPLNIDRPDVVLIDCLESDGTNSIQFDHAFAAETACNYLISQGRRQIALIHPQASGFADQVLLGYKHALEKNFLPFNRNLVFLDSHSPSVAVQELVNNTTTLNFNALLVANEQQAQLVVPQLQAFNRAVPEKVMVFSLAGSLQLPGIPTIPAIEYSMDAMASQIVNWLTEKTQILGSSPLRGDLIIPNR
;
A
#
# COMPACT_ATOMS: atom_id res chain seq x y z
N ASN A 1 9.41 2.51 -3.11
CA ASN A 1 8.74 1.19 -3.09
C ASN A 1 9.40 0.13 -3.97
N ILE A 2 10.73 0.00 -3.88
CA ILE A 2 11.48 -0.98 -4.70
C ILE A 2 11.05 -2.42 -4.36
N ASN A 3 10.88 -2.76 -3.10
CA ASN A 3 10.53 -4.13 -2.68
C ASN A 3 9.13 -4.56 -3.15
N GLN A 4 8.13 -3.69 -3.07
CA GLN A 4 6.79 -4.01 -3.54
C GLN A 4 6.75 -4.16 -5.08
N THR A 5 7.43 -3.26 -5.80
CA THR A 5 7.57 -3.36 -7.26
C THR A 5 8.31 -4.65 -7.66
N THR A 6 9.36 -5.04 -6.92
CA THR A 6 10.08 -6.30 -7.17
C THR A 6 9.19 -7.51 -6.98
N SER A 7 8.32 -7.53 -5.96
CA SER A 7 7.36 -8.62 -5.74
C SER A 7 6.35 -8.73 -6.87
N TYR A 8 5.84 -7.61 -7.39
CA TYR A 8 4.98 -7.59 -8.58
C TYR A 8 5.68 -8.19 -9.79
N LEU A 9 6.90 -7.74 -10.06
CA LEU A 9 7.67 -8.19 -11.22
C LEU A 9 7.98 -9.67 -11.16
N TYR A 10 8.35 -10.17 -9.99
CA TYR A 10 8.63 -11.59 -9.81
C TYR A 10 7.39 -12.48 -10.05
N ALA A 11 6.24 -12.08 -9.48
CA ALA A 11 4.99 -12.82 -9.67
C ALA A 11 4.53 -12.80 -11.14
N LEU A 12 4.66 -11.67 -11.81
CA LEU A 12 4.33 -11.52 -13.23
C LEU A 12 5.26 -12.35 -14.11
N GLU A 13 6.58 -12.25 -13.92
CA GLU A 13 7.56 -12.98 -14.70
C GLU A 13 7.36 -14.48 -14.58
N LYS A 14 7.16 -14.99 -13.36
CA LYS A 14 6.91 -16.41 -13.09
C LYS A 14 5.70 -16.95 -13.86
N GLN A 15 4.61 -16.21 -13.94
CA GLN A 15 3.41 -16.64 -14.65
C GLN A 15 3.50 -16.41 -16.17
N LEU A 16 4.04 -15.28 -16.61
CA LEU A 16 4.16 -14.95 -18.03
C LEU A 16 5.11 -15.87 -18.76
N SER A 17 6.20 -16.30 -18.13
CA SER A 17 7.15 -17.27 -18.71
C SER A 17 6.49 -18.61 -19.02
N GLN A 18 5.50 -19.04 -18.22
CA GLN A 18 4.72 -20.26 -18.49
C GLN A 18 3.88 -20.16 -19.77
N HIS A 19 3.54 -18.94 -20.20
CA HIS A 19 2.80 -18.64 -21.42
C HIS A 19 3.70 -18.14 -22.56
N GLN A 20 5.03 -18.36 -22.46
CA GLN A 20 6.01 -17.93 -23.47
C GLN A 20 5.97 -16.42 -23.76
N LYS A 21 5.62 -15.63 -22.74
CA LYS A 21 5.63 -14.16 -22.79
C LYS A 21 6.82 -13.61 -21.99
N HIS A 22 7.35 -12.50 -22.47
CA HIS A 22 8.52 -11.84 -21.87
C HIS A 22 8.16 -10.44 -21.39
N LEU A 23 8.84 -9.98 -20.33
CA LEU A 23 8.70 -8.63 -19.79
C LEU A 23 9.80 -7.73 -20.36
N LEU A 24 9.40 -6.58 -20.86
CA LEU A 24 10.29 -5.46 -21.15
C LEU A 24 10.01 -4.36 -20.14
N LEU A 25 11.01 -3.99 -19.32
CA LEU A 25 10.85 -3.03 -18.25
C LEU A 25 11.30 -1.62 -18.67
N ARG A 26 10.49 -0.64 -18.29
CA ARG A 26 10.80 0.79 -18.37
C ARG A 26 10.46 1.45 -17.05
N PHE A 27 11.33 2.33 -16.60
CA PHE A 27 11.10 3.14 -15.39
C PHE A 27 10.83 4.58 -15.78
N ALA A 28 9.73 5.12 -15.27
CA ALA A 28 9.32 6.48 -15.53
C ALA A 28 8.86 7.15 -14.22
N ASN A 29 9.27 8.39 -14.01
CA ASN A 29 8.96 9.17 -12.81
C ASN A 29 8.07 10.38 -13.05
N SER A 30 7.53 10.50 -14.23
CA SER A 30 6.61 11.59 -14.60
C SER A 30 5.61 11.12 -15.67
N ARG A 31 4.48 11.81 -15.74
CA ARG A 31 3.44 11.56 -16.74
C ARG A 31 3.99 11.59 -18.17
N SER A 32 4.78 12.60 -18.50
CA SER A 32 5.36 12.74 -19.84
C SER A 32 6.27 11.56 -20.23
N ARG A 33 7.07 11.07 -19.29
CA ARG A 33 7.92 9.88 -19.51
C ARG A 33 7.12 8.60 -19.64
N VAL A 34 6.04 8.43 -18.88
CA VAL A 34 5.14 7.28 -19.02
C VAL A 34 4.52 7.28 -20.40
N LEU A 35 3.94 8.41 -20.85
CA LEU A 35 3.29 8.52 -22.14
C LEU A 35 4.28 8.29 -23.29
N HIS A 36 5.48 8.88 -23.20
CA HIS A 36 6.53 8.65 -24.19
C HIS A 36 6.95 7.18 -24.28
N SER A 37 7.18 6.54 -23.14
CA SER A 37 7.48 5.09 -23.09
C SER A 37 6.34 4.23 -23.63
N LEU A 38 5.09 4.62 -23.37
CA LEU A 38 3.92 3.93 -23.89
C LEU A 38 3.90 3.97 -25.43
N ASP A 39 4.13 5.14 -26.01
CA ASP A 39 4.19 5.30 -27.47
C ASP A 39 5.33 4.50 -28.08
N GLU A 40 6.53 4.53 -27.51
CA GLU A 40 7.67 3.72 -27.96
C GLU A 40 7.38 2.21 -27.89
N LEU A 41 6.84 1.73 -26.79
CA LEU A 41 6.56 0.30 -26.58
C LEU A 41 5.49 -0.23 -27.52
N THR A 42 4.46 0.56 -27.79
CA THR A 42 3.34 0.15 -28.65
C THR A 42 3.64 0.31 -30.15
N CYS A 43 4.73 0.94 -30.53
CA CYS A 43 5.21 1.03 -31.93
C CYS A 43 5.89 -0.27 -32.43
N GLY A 44 5.37 -1.44 -32.05
CA GLY A 44 5.82 -2.73 -32.54
C GLY A 44 6.81 -3.49 -31.63
N LEU A 45 7.08 -2.98 -30.42
CA LEU A 45 7.91 -3.66 -29.44
C LEU A 45 7.09 -4.56 -28.50
N CYS A 46 5.89 -4.12 -28.14
CA CYS A 46 5.02 -4.82 -27.21
C CYS A 46 3.57 -4.82 -27.70
N ASP A 47 2.87 -5.94 -27.49
CA ASP A 47 1.44 -6.07 -27.79
C ASP A 47 0.56 -5.47 -26.68
N ASN A 48 1.05 -5.49 -25.44
CA ASN A 48 0.33 -5.00 -24.27
C ASN A 48 1.29 -4.30 -23.32
N VAL A 49 0.77 -3.32 -22.58
CA VAL A 49 1.54 -2.53 -21.61
C VAL A 49 0.86 -2.56 -20.24
N LEU A 50 1.66 -2.81 -19.20
CA LEU A 50 1.24 -2.71 -17.82
C LEU A 50 1.88 -1.46 -17.22
N ILE A 51 1.08 -0.57 -16.63
CA ILE A 51 1.56 0.61 -15.91
C ILE A 51 1.32 0.39 -14.42
N ILE A 52 2.38 0.37 -13.63
CA ILE A 52 2.33 0.04 -12.22
C ILE A 52 2.67 1.26 -11.37
N GLY A 53 1.80 1.58 -10.41
CA GLY A 53 2.08 2.51 -9.34
C GLY A 53 2.19 3.98 -9.73
N ALA A 54 1.56 4.41 -10.81
CA ALA A 54 1.53 5.83 -11.18
C ALA A 54 0.72 6.65 -10.15
N ARG A 55 1.36 7.70 -9.60
CA ARG A 55 0.77 8.59 -8.59
C ARG A 55 0.38 9.97 -9.15
N PHE A 56 0.11 10.02 -10.43
CA PHE A 56 -0.35 11.18 -11.19
C PHE A 56 -1.38 10.73 -12.23
N PRO A 57 -2.31 11.62 -12.62
CA PRO A 57 -3.32 11.30 -13.63
C PRO A 57 -2.66 10.97 -14.97
N LEU A 58 -3.06 9.87 -15.58
CA LEU A 58 -2.53 9.41 -16.86
C LEU A 58 -3.48 9.75 -18.02
N ASN A 59 -4.79 9.71 -17.79
CA ASN A 59 -5.84 9.89 -18.82
C ASN A 59 -5.63 8.94 -20.00
N ILE A 60 -5.43 7.65 -19.71
CA ILE A 60 -5.22 6.60 -20.71
C ILE A 60 -6.50 5.77 -20.79
N ASP A 61 -7.09 5.70 -21.99
CA ASP A 61 -8.21 4.81 -22.31
C ASP A 61 -7.83 3.98 -23.54
N ARG A 62 -7.13 2.86 -23.28
CA ARG A 62 -6.61 1.99 -24.32
C ARG A 62 -6.83 0.52 -23.92
N PRO A 63 -7.34 -0.33 -24.86
CA PRO A 63 -7.61 -1.74 -24.58
C PRO A 63 -6.33 -2.60 -24.41
N ASP A 64 -5.20 -2.12 -24.88
CA ASP A 64 -3.89 -2.77 -24.79
C ASP A 64 -3.09 -2.38 -23.53
N VAL A 65 -3.70 -1.56 -22.66
CA VAL A 65 -3.06 -1.05 -21.43
C VAL A 65 -3.85 -1.50 -20.20
N VAL A 66 -3.13 -1.96 -19.18
CA VAL A 66 -3.66 -2.21 -17.82
C VAL A 66 -2.95 -1.31 -16.81
N LEU A 67 -3.72 -0.66 -15.96
CA LEU A 67 -3.24 0.12 -14.83
C LEU A 67 -3.28 -0.73 -13.56
N ILE A 68 -2.16 -0.80 -12.83
CA ILE A 68 -2.05 -1.55 -11.59
C ILE A 68 -1.67 -0.61 -10.45
N ASP A 69 -2.52 -0.51 -9.45
CA ASP A 69 -2.31 0.37 -8.29
C ASP A 69 -1.96 1.81 -8.69
N CYS A 70 -2.62 2.31 -9.73
CA CYS A 70 -2.48 3.69 -10.21
C CYS A 70 -3.51 4.60 -9.56
N LEU A 71 -3.19 5.90 -9.46
CA LEU A 71 -4.08 6.89 -8.85
C LEU A 71 -5.40 7.02 -9.60
N GLU A 72 -5.36 6.92 -10.91
CA GLU A 72 -6.52 7.05 -11.80
C GLU A 72 -6.75 5.75 -12.56
N SER A 73 -7.99 5.27 -12.58
CA SER A 73 -8.37 3.98 -13.16
C SER A 73 -9.66 4.04 -13.99
N ASP A 74 -10.23 5.23 -14.15
CA ASP A 74 -11.51 5.37 -14.86
C ASP A 74 -11.36 5.11 -16.37
N GLY A 75 -12.24 4.27 -16.90
CA GLY A 75 -12.34 3.98 -18.34
C GLY A 75 -11.31 2.99 -18.90
N THR A 76 -10.35 2.53 -18.13
CA THR A 76 -9.28 1.62 -18.58
C THR A 76 -9.31 0.32 -17.79
N ASN A 77 -8.78 -0.76 -18.38
CA ASN A 77 -8.52 -1.97 -17.60
C ASN A 77 -7.63 -1.65 -16.40
N SER A 78 -8.09 -1.94 -15.20
CA SER A 78 -7.35 -1.61 -14.00
C SER A 78 -7.50 -2.66 -12.91
N ILE A 79 -6.44 -2.83 -12.13
CA ILE A 79 -6.42 -3.60 -10.89
C ILE A 79 -6.10 -2.64 -9.77
N GLN A 80 -7.04 -2.49 -8.84
CA GLN A 80 -6.92 -1.62 -7.67
C GLN A 80 -6.80 -2.46 -6.41
N PHE A 81 -6.12 -1.90 -5.40
CA PHE A 81 -6.11 -2.45 -4.04
C PHE A 81 -7.09 -1.70 -3.16
N ASP A 82 -7.76 -2.42 -2.26
CA ASP A 82 -8.73 -1.84 -1.32
C ASP A 82 -8.01 -1.25 -0.10
N HIS A 83 -7.45 -0.05 -0.26
CA HIS A 83 -6.72 0.65 0.80
C HIS A 83 -7.60 1.05 1.98
N ALA A 84 -8.87 1.35 1.73
CA ALA A 84 -9.83 1.65 2.81
C ALA A 84 -10.10 0.41 3.65
N PHE A 85 -10.33 -0.74 3.02
CA PHE A 85 -10.53 -2.00 3.72
C PHE A 85 -9.27 -2.43 4.51
N ALA A 86 -8.08 -2.21 3.95
CA ALA A 86 -6.82 -2.48 4.64
C ALA A 86 -6.70 -1.67 5.94
N ALA A 87 -6.98 -0.37 5.89
CA ALA A 87 -6.95 0.50 7.06
C ALA A 87 -8.03 0.12 8.10
N GLU A 88 -9.24 -0.19 7.65
CA GLU A 88 -10.33 -0.64 8.53
C GLU A 88 -9.96 -1.96 9.23
N THR A 89 -9.44 -2.93 8.49
CA THR A 89 -8.99 -4.23 9.03
C THR A 89 -7.88 -4.05 10.07
N ALA A 90 -6.89 -3.22 9.76
CA ALA A 90 -5.79 -2.91 10.66
C ALA A 90 -6.27 -2.27 11.97
N CYS A 91 -7.14 -1.27 11.89
CA CYS A 91 -7.72 -0.62 13.08
C CYS A 91 -8.54 -1.59 13.91
N ASN A 92 -9.40 -2.39 13.28
CA ASN A 92 -10.21 -3.38 13.99
C ASN A 92 -9.33 -4.41 14.73
N TYR A 93 -8.25 -4.85 14.10
CA TYR A 93 -7.28 -5.72 14.76
C TYR A 93 -6.64 -5.03 15.98
N LEU A 94 -6.12 -3.81 15.83
CA LEU A 94 -5.52 -3.07 16.94
C LEU A 94 -6.50 -2.85 18.09
N ILE A 95 -7.75 -2.53 17.80
CA ILE A 95 -8.81 -2.37 18.78
C ILE A 95 -9.08 -3.70 19.50
N SER A 96 -9.11 -4.82 18.79
CA SER A 96 -9.26 -6.16 19.38
C SER A 96 -8.11 -6.53 20.33
N GLN A 97 -6.93 -5.92 20.11
CA GLN A 97 -5.77 -6.04 21.00
C GLN A 97 -5.78 -5.01 22.16
N GLY A 98 -6.89 -4.32 22.36
CA GLY A 98 -7.05 -3.33 23.43
C GLY A 98 -6.43 -1.96 23.12
N ARG A 99 -6.03 -1.69 21.88
CA ARG A 99 -5.43 -0.42 21.46
C ARG A 99 -6.53 0.55 21.03
N ARG A 100 -6.68 1.66 21.74
CA ARG A 100 -7.75 2.64 21.51
C ARG A 100 -7.26 4.02 21.11
N GLN A 101 -5.98 4.30 21.25
CA GLN A 101 -5.32 5.55 20.86
C GLN A 101 -4.40 5.25 19.68
N ILE A 102 -4.98 5.19 18.50
CA ILE A 102 -4.30 4.71 17.27
C ILE A 102 -3.83 5.93 16.47
N ALA A 103 -2.51 6.07 16.28
CA ALA A 103 -1.94 7.05 15.39
C ALA A 103 -1.85 6.51 13.95
N LEU A 104 -1.90 7.40 12.98
CA LEU A 104 -1.77 7.09 11.55
C LEU A 104 -0.70 7.99 10.92
N ILE A 105 0.28 7.37 10.28
CA ILE A 105 1.28 8.03 9.44
C ILE A 105 1.15 7.47 8.03
N HIS A 106 0.78 8.30 7.07
CA HIS A 106 0.64 7.90 5.67
C HIS A 106 1.03 9.03 4.72
N PRO A 107 1.91 8.81 3.73
CA PRO A 107 2.31 9.88 2.81
C PRO A 107 1.13 10.29 1.92
N GLN A 108 0.80 11.57 1.90
CA GLN A 108 -0.25 12.09 1.03
C GLN A 108 0.11 11.93 -0.45
N ALA A 109 1.38 12.03 -0.77
CA ALA A 109 1.91 11.80 -2.12
C ALA A 109 1.67 10.38 -2.66
N SER A 110 1.19 9.45 -1.83
CA SER A 110 0.80 8.11 -2.29
C SER A 110 -0.45 8.12 -3.16
N GLY A 111 -1.27 9.16 -3.09
CA GLY A 111 -2.58 9.27 -3.74
C GLY A 111 -3.70 8.48 -3.07
N PHE A 112 -3.37 7.61 -2.09
CA PHE A 112 -4.36 6.77 -1.39
C PHE A 112 -4.61 7.19 0.06
N ALA A 113 -4.04 8.29 0.50
CA ALA A 113 -4.18 8.81 1.85
C ALA A 113 -5.64 9.01 2.25
N ASP A 114 -6.48 9.50 1.33
CA ASP A 114 -7.90 9.72 1.59
C ASP A 114 -8.66 8.41 1.78
N GLN A 115 -8.33 7.37 1.02
CA GLN A 115 -8.93 6.05 1.17
C GLN A 115 -8.52 5.40 2.50
N VAL A 116 -7.24 5.50 2.85
CA VAL A 116 -6.73 5.02 4.15
C VAL A 116 -7.40 5.76 5.30
N LEU A 117 -7.51 7.08 5.22
CA LEU A 117 -8.18 7.89 6.23
C LEU A 117 -9.68 7.52 6.36
N LEU A 118 -10.34 7.24 5.24
CA LEU A 118 -11.73 6.79 5.25
C LEU A 118 -11.89 5.47 6.02
N GLY A 119 -11.08 4.48 5.72
CA GLY A 119 -11.10 3.18 6.42
C GLY A 119 -10.76 3.30 7.91
N TYR A 120 -9.78 4.14 8.23
CA TYR A 120 -9.42 4.45 9.62
C TYR A 120 -10.58 5.07 10.40
N LYS A 121 -11.22 6.12 9.86
CA LYS A 121 -12.38 6.76 10.48
C LYS A 121 -13.55 5.80 10.64
N HIS A 122 -13.83 5.00 9.63
CA HIS A 122 -14.91 4.02 9.66
C HIS A 122 -14.71 2.97 10.76
N ALA A 123 -13.49 2.48 10.95
CA ALA A 123 -13.19 1.56 12.04
C ALA A 123 -13.38 2.21 13.43
N LEU A 124 -12.93 3.46 13.60
CA LEU A 124 -13.13 4.19 14.85
C LEU A 124 -14.63 4.37 15.16
N GLU A 125 -15.41 4.82 14.18
CA GLU A 125 -16.86 5.03 14.32
C GLU A 125 -17.59 3.74 14.71
N LYS A 126 -17.31 2.63 14.03
CA LYS A 126 -17.90 1.31 14.34
C LYS A 126 -17.58 0.82 15.76
N ASN A 127 -16.43 1.22 16.29
CA ASN A 127 -16.01 0.84 17.62
C ASN A 127 -16.25 1.91 18.68
N PHE A 128 -17.04 2.93 18.36
CA PHE A 128 -17.40 4.04 19.25
C PHE A 128 -16.16 4.77 19.83
N LEU A 129 -15.11 4.90 19.02
CA LEU A 129 -13.90 5.64 19.36
C LEU A 129 -13.92 7.03 18.71
N PRO A 130 -13.50 8.08 19.44
CA PRO A 130 -13.44 9.41 18.88
C PRO A 130 -12.31 9.56 17.86
N PHE A 131 -12.56 10.32 16.81
CA PHE A 131 -11.50 10.75 15.89
C PHE A 131 -10.69 11.89 16.51
N ASN A 132 -9.38 11.69 16.62
CA ASN A 132 -8.44 12.71 17.08
C ASN A 132 -7.48 13.11 15.95
N ARG A 133 -7.64 14.34 15.42
CA ARG A 133 -6.80 14.83 14.34
C ARG A 133 -5.30 14.87 14.70
N ASN A 134 -4.97 15.07 15.96
CA ASN A 134 -3.56 15.12 16.41
C ASN A 134 -2.83 13.77 16.30
N LEU A 135 -3.57 12.70 16.08
CA LEU A 135 -3.00 11.35 15.84
C LEU A 135 -2.80 11.04 14.35
N VAL A 136 -3.15 11.95 13.44
CA VAL A 136 -3.17 11.67 11.99
C VAL A 136 -2.19 12.58 11.25
N PHE A 137 -1.22 11.96 10.59
CA PHE A 137 -0.16 12.60 9.82
C PHE A 137 -0.21 12.11 8.38
N LEU A 138 -0.83 12.90 7.52
CA LEU A 138 -0.97 12.60 6.07
C LEU A 138 -0.07 13.48 5.20
N ASP A 139 0.81 14.26 5.82
CA ASP A 139 1.65 15.23 5.14
C ASP A 139 2.93 14.62 4.56
N SER A 140 3.63 15.44 3.79
CA SER A 140 4.95 15.15 3.21
C SER A 140 6.09 15.03 4.23
N HIS A 141 5.79 15.16 5.52
CA HIS A 141 6.78 15.00 6.58
C HIS A 141 7.33 13.58 6.59
N SER A 142 8.60 13.45 6.92
CA SER A 142 9.18 12.12 7.09
C SER A 142 8.48 11.41 8.25
N PRO A 143 8.32 10.08 8.20
CA PRO A 143 7.75 9.32 9.31
C PRO A 143 8.44 9.58 10.65
N SER A 144 9.74 9.84 10.61
CA SER A 144 10.54 10.18 11.80
C SER A 144 10.11 11.49 12.45
N VAL A 145 9.78 12.51 11.67
CA VAL A 145 9.27 13.77 12.18
C VAL A 145 7.89 13.58 12.82
N ALA A 146 7.01 12.83 12.17
CA ALA A 146 5.69 12.52 12.70
C ALA A 146 5.77 11.76 14.04
N VAL A 147 6.67 10.79 14.19
CA VAL A 147 6.90 10.10 15.46
C VAL A 147 7.40 11.06 16.54
N GLN A 148 8.31 11.96 16.20
CA GLN A 148 8.82 12.96 17.14
C GLN A 148 7.71 13.90 17.63
N GLU A 149 6.84 14.35 16.73
CA GLU A 149 5.67 15.16 17.08
C GLU A 149 4.69 14.40 17.98
N LEU A 150 4.39 13.13 17.65
CA LEU A 150 3.53 12.27 18.47
C LEU A 150 4.06 12.11 19.90
N VAL A 151 5.36 11.90 20.06
CA VAL A 151 5.98 11.67 21.37
C VAL A 151 6.07 12.98 22.16
N ASN A 152 6.32 14.11 21.51
CA ASN A 152 6.46 15.42 22.17
C ASN A 152 5.12 16.11 22.48
N ASN A 153 4.04 15.73 21.79
CA ASN A 153 2.74 16.35 21.97
C ASN A 153 2.04 15.78 23.21
N THR A 154 1.73 16.63 24.17
CA THR A 154 1.07 16.22 25.42
C THR A 154 -0.31 15.63 25.22
N THR A 155 -1.02 16.01 24.15
CA THR A 155 -2.35 15.46 23.82
C THR A 155 -2.30 14.08 23.21
N THR A 156 -1.12 13.63 22.76
CA THR A 156 -0.90 12.32 22.13
C THR A 156 -0.03 11.38 22.95
N LEU A 157 0.35 11.77 24.17
CA LEU A 157 1.23 10.98 25.05
C LEU A 157 0.77 9.54 25.27
N ASN A 158 -0.53 9.29 25.20
CA ASN A 158 -1.15 8.00 25.47
C ASN A 158 -1.44 7.19 24.20
N PHE A 159 -0.95 7.61 23.02
CA PHE A 159 -1.10 6.75 21.84
C PHE A 159 -0.42 5.39 22.10
N ASN A 160 -1.10 4.32 21.75
CA ASN A 160 -0.68 2.96 22.05
C ASN A 160 -0.70 2.05 20.82
N ALA A 161 -0.97 2.61 19.64
CA ALA A 161 -0.81 1.95 18.36
C ALA A 161 -0.45 2.95 17.28
N LEU A 162 0.23 2.47 16.23
CA LEU A 162 0.66 3.26 15.09
C LEU A 162 0.47 2.48 13.80
N LEU A 163 -0.37 3.02 12.91
CA LEU A 163 -0.47 2.56 11.52
C LEU A 163 0.57 3.27 10.66
N VAL A 164 1.31 2.51 9.87
CA VAL A 164 2.24 3.02 8.87
C VAL A 164 1.91 2.49 7.50
N ALA A 165 2.24 3.23 6.44
CA ALA A 165 1.85 2.90 5.08
C ALA A 165 2.43 1.59 4.56
N ASN A 166 3.65 1.25 4.98
CA ASN A 166 4.35 0.07 4.51
C ASN A 166 5.50 -0.34 5.43
N GLU A 167 6.11 -1.47 5.11
CA GLU A 167 7.26 -2.03 5.83
C GLU A 167 8.46 -1.07 5.93
N GLN A 168 8.72 -0.26 4.90
CA GLN A 168 9.84 0.69 4.89
C GLN A 168 9.63 1.79 5.95
N GLN A 169 8.41 2.28 6.09
CA GLN A 169 8.09 3.20 7.18
C GLN A 169 8.21 2.53 8.55
N ALA A 170 7.77 1.28 8.66
CA ALA A 170 7.93 0.52 9.89
C ALA A 170 9.40 0.38 10.31
N GLN A 171 10.29 0.12 9.35
CA GLN A 171 11.74 0.07 9.60
C GLN A 171 12.31 1.35 10.19
N LEU A 172 11.75 2.50 9.84
CA LEU A 172 12.17 3.79 10.37
C LEU A 172 11.57 4.08 11.75
N VAL A 173 10.28 3.82 11.92
CA VAL A 173 9.56 4.25 13.13
C VAL A 173 9.77 3.33 14.33
N VAL A 174 9.94 2.02 14.12
CA VAL A 174 10.09 1.07 15.25
C VAL A 174 11.33 1.35 16.08
N PRO A 175 12.54 1.47 15.52
CA PRO A 175 13.72 1.82 16.30
C PRO A 175 13.60 3.19 16.98
N GLN A 176 12.96 4.15 16.33
CA GLN A 176 12.76 5.48 16.88
C GLN A 176 11.82 5.48 18.09
N LEU A 177 10.70 4.73 18.03
CA LEU A 177 9.81 4.54 19.17
C LEU A 177 10.56 3.92 20.35
N GLN A 178 11.37 2.90 20.10
CA GLN A 178 12.18 2.25 21.13
C GLN A 178 13.19 3.23 21.75
N ALA A 179 13.83 4.08 20.94
CA ALA A 179 14.73 5.13 21.42
C ALA A 179 14.02 6.17 22.30
N PHE A 180 12.73 6.41 22.11
CA PHE A 180 11.88 7.25 22.96
C PHE A 180 11.25 6.50 24.15
N ASN A 181 11.75 5.31 24.49
CA ASN A 181 11.21 4.44 25.55
C ASN A 181 9.73 4.03 25.32
N ARG A 182 9.34 3.92 24.06
CA ARG A 182 8.05 3.38 23.62
C ARG A 182 8.28 1.96 23.10
N ALA A 183 8.31 0.99 24.01
CA ALA A 183 8.54 -0.42 23.66
C ALA A 183 7.50 -0.92 22.63
N VAL A 184 7.96 -1.62 21.60
CA VAL A 184 7.13 -2.23 20.56
C VAL A 184 7.21 -3.74 20.70
N PRO A 185 6.10 -4.46 20.83
CA PRO A 185 4.70 -4.00 20.74
C PRO A 185 4.06 -3.58 22.09
N GLU A 186 4.76 -3.65 23.21
CA GLU A 186 4.17 -3.58 24.57
C GLU A 186 3.50 -2.23 24.82
N LYS A 187 4.19 -1.13 24.58
CA LYS A 187 3.65 0.23 24.74
C LYS A 187 2.97 0.74 23.50
N VAL A 188 3.56 0.53 22.34
CA VAL A 188 3.01 0.93 21.03
C VAL A 188 3.03 -0.25 20.09
N MET A 189 1.87 -0.70 19.66
CA MET A 189 1.77 -1.72 18.61
C MET A 189 1.82 -1.05 17.25
N VAL A 190 2.85 -1.36 16.46
CA VAL A 190 2.99 -0.86 15.10
C VAL A 190 2.36 -1.84 14.12
N PHE A 191 1.63 -1.33 13.14
CA PHE A 191 0.96 -2.11 12.10
C PHE A 191 1.32 -1.56 10.71
N SER A 192 1.71 -2.42 9.79
CA SER A 192 2.01 -2.07 8.39
C SER A 192 0.81 -2.30 7.49
N LEU A 193 0.35 -1.26 6.78
CA LEU A 193 -0.77 -1.37 5.83
C LEU A 193 -0.40 -2.08 4.52
N ALA A 194 0.90 -2.28 4.25
CA ALA A 194 1.36 -3.02 3.08
C ALA A 194 2.72 -3.68 3.35
N GLY A 195 2.70 -5.01 3.39
CA GLY A 195 3.88 -5.85 3.58
C GLY A 195 4.31 -6.03 5.03
N SER A 196 4.74 -7.24 5.34
CA SER A 196 5.24 -7.62 6.66
C SER A 196 6.72 -7.30 6.81
N LEU A 197 7.09 -6.81 7.99
CA LEU A 197 8.49 -6.55 8.34
C LEU A 197 9.09 -7.78 9.04
N GLN A 198 10.14 -8.33 8.42
CA GLN A 198 10.95 -9.40 9.01
C GLN A 198 12.42 -8.99 8.96
N LEU A 199 12.87 -8.25 9.95
CA LEU A 199 14.26 -7.84 10.06
C LEU A 199 14.88 -8.34 11.37
N PRO A 200 16.18 -8.74 11.33
CA PRO A 200 16.90 -9.09 12.55
C PRO A 200 16.89 -7.94 13.56
N GLY A 201 16.53 -8.25 14.80
CA GLY A 201 16.51 -7.27 15.91
C GLY A 201 15.29 -6.33 15.94
N ILE A 202 14.38 -6.44 15.02
CA ILE A 202 13.10 -5.72 15.04
C ILE A 202 11.97 -6.72 15.30
N PRO A 203 11.04 -6.42 16.22
CA PRO A 203 9.89 -7.28 16.46
C PRO A 203 9.07 -7.46 15.18
N THR A 204 8.61 -8.67 14.91
CA THR A 204 7.67 -8.91 13.82
C THR A 204 6.38 -8.15 14.11
N ILE A 205 5.93 -7.35 13.15
CA ILE A 205 4.72 -6.54 13.29
C ILE A 205 3.57 -7.12 12.47
N PRO A 206 2.32 -6.95 12.91
CA PRO A 206 1.16 -7.30 12.10
C PRO A 206 1.10 -6.43 10.84
N ALA A 207 0.56 -6.99 9.76
CA ALA A 207 0.53 -6.32 8.47
C ALA A 207 -0.67 -6.77 7.62
N ILE A 208 -0.94 -5.99 6.58
CA ILE A 208 -1.76 -6.42 5.45
C ILE A 208 -0.84 -6.89 4.32
N GLU A 209 -1.07 -8.08 3.79
CA GLU A 209 -0.38 -8.61 2.62
C GLU A 209 -1.35 -8.83 1.47
N TYR A 210 -1.00 -8.31 0.29
CA TYR A 210 -1.75 -8.53 -0.94
C TYR A 210 -1.16 -9.71 -1.70
N SER A 211 -2.04 -10.58 -2.24
CA SER A 211 -1.61 -11.71 -3.06
C SER A 211 -1.12 -11.23 -4.43
N MET A 212 0.20 -11.20 -4.62
CA MET A 212 0.81 -10.87 -5.91
C MET A 212 0.51 -11.94 -6.96
N ASP A 213 0.37 -13.20 -6.56
CA ASP A 213 -0.04 -14.28 -7.45
C ASP A 213 -1.48 -14.09 -7.96
N ALA A 214 -2.41 -13.66 -7.13
CA ALA A 214 -3.79 -13.34 -7.54
C ALA A 214 -3.82 -12.19 -8.57
N MET A 215 -3.04 -11.13 -8.34
CA MET A 215 -2.88 -10.03 -9.28
C MET A 215 -2.30 -10.52 -10.61
N ALA A 216 -1.22 -11.28 -10.58
CA ALA A 216 -0.57 -11.81 -11.78
C ALA A 216 -1.50 -12.74 -12.56
N SER A 217 -2.31 -13.55 -11.89
CA SER A 217 -3.31 -14.40 -12.52
C SER A 217 -4.37 -13.62 -13.28
N GLN A 218 -4.86 -12.51 -12.73
CA GLN A 218 -5.81 -11.63 -13.42
C GLN A 218 -5.19 -11.02 -14.69
N ILE A 219 -3.93 -10.63 -14.64
CA ILE A 219 -3.21 -10.08 -15.80
C ILE A 219 -3.01 -11.14 -16.87
N VAL A 220 -2.58 -12.34 -16.50
CA VAL A 220 -2.39 -13.46 -17.45
C VAL A 220 -3.70 -13.83 -18.12
N ASN A 221 -4.80 -13.91 -17.38
CA ASN A 221 -6.12 -14.18 -17.94
C ASN A 221 -6.55 -13.08 -18.93
N TRP A 222 -6.29 -11.81 -18.61
CA TRP A 222 -6.55 -10.71 -19.54
C TRP A 222 -5.72 -10.84 -20.83
N LEU A 223 -4.44 -11.18 -20.71
CA LEU A 223 -3.54 -11.34 -21.86
C LEU A 223 -3.88 -12.53 -22.75
N THR A 224 -4.33 -13.65 -22.17
CA THR A 224 -4.58 -14.93 -22.88
C THR A 224 -6.02 -15.07 -23.35
N GLU A 225 -6.98 -14.71 -22.53
CA GLU A 225 -8.41 -14.92 -22.78
C GLU A 225 -9.12 -13.66 -23.27
N LYS A 226 -8.40 -12.53 -23.36
CA LYS A 226 -8.94 -11.21 -23.67
C LYS A 226 -10.16 -10.82 -22.81
N THR A 227 -10.20 -11.35 -21.58
CA THR A 227 -11.22 -11.01 -20.61
C THR A 227 -11.00 -9.57 -20.14
N GLN A 228 -12.06 -8.79 -20.11
CA GLN A 228 -11.97 -7.41 -19.59
C GLN A 228 -11.76 -7.44 -18.08
N ILE A 229 -10.81 -6.65 -17.59
CA ILE A 229 -10.60 -6.42 -16.14
C ILE A 229 -11.56 -5.34 -15.63
N LEU A 230 -12.23 -4.62 -16.51
CA LEU A 230 -13.20 -3.56 -16.19
C LEU A 230 -14.25 -4.05 -15.18
N GLY A 231 -14.36 -3.32 -14.05
CA GLY A 231 -15.35 -3.60 -13.03
C GLY A 231 -14.98 -4.71 -12.04
N SER A 232 -13.74 -5.20 -12.06
CA SER A 232 -13.27 -6.08 -10.98
C SER A 232 -13.31 -5.34 -9.64
N SER A 233 -13.78 -6.02 -8.59
CA SER A 233 -13.71 -5.49 -7.23
C SER A 233 -12.24 -5.27 -6.84
N PRO A 234 -11.90 -4.19 -6.09
CA PRO A 234 -10.56 -3.99 -5.60
C PRO A 234 -10.03 -5.21 -4.85
N LEU A 235 -8.75 -5.52 -5.03
CA LEU A 235 -8.10 -6.62 -4.34
C LEU A 235 -7.99 -6.29 -2.85
N ARG A 236 -8.42 -7.19 -2.00
CA ARG A 236 -8.29 -7.10 -0.55
C ARG A 236 -7.06 -7.86 -0.10
N GLY A 237 -6.32 -7.24 0.81
CA GLY A 237 -5.19 -7.90 1.43
C GLY A 237 -5.60 -8.75 2.62
N ASP A 238 -4.76 -9.71 2.95
CA ASP A 238 -4.93 -10.60 4.08
C ASP A 238 -4.23 -10.03 5.32
N LEU A 239 -4.87 -10.20 6.48
CA LEU A 239 -4.29 -9.85 7.76
C LEU A 239 -3.24 -10.90 8.17
N ILE A 240 -1.99 -10.48 8.27
CA ILE A 240 -0.88 -11.30 8.74
C ILE A 240 -0.57 -10.93 10.20
N ILE A 241 -0.68 -11.92 11.07
CA ILE A 241 -0.38 -11.78 12.50
C ILE A 241 0.93 -12.51 12.78
N PRO A 242 1.90 -11.88 13.46
CA PRO A 242 3.13 -12.55 13.86
C PRO A 242 2.84 -13.78 14.72
N ASN A 243 3.51 -14.88 14.44
CA ASN A 243 3.50 -16.03 15.35
C ASN A 243 4.11 -15.60 16.69
N ARG A 244 3.42 -15.86 17.76
CA ARG A 244 3.90 -15.65 19.14
C ARG A 244 5.08 -16.54 19.47
#